data_b4d9e4af3ef12e2bb6f1503d0cbd4bbb
#
_entry.id   b4d9e4af3ef12e2bb6f1503d0cbd4bbb
#
_cell.length_a   1.000
_cell.length_b   1.000
_cell.length_c   1.000
_cell.angle_alpha   90.00
_cell.angle_beta   90.00
_cell.angle_gamma   90.00
#
_symmetry.space_group_name_H-M   'P 1'
#
loop_
_entity.id
_entity.type
_entity.pdbx_description
1 polymer ?
#
loop_
_entity_poly.entity_id
_entity_poly.type
_entity_poly.pdbx_seq_one_letter_code
_entity_poly.pdbx_strand_id
1 'polypeptide(L)'
;PDGAAVPSAGAGLAGAGPAVAGTDTVRADVTVTFGCLKPALMVGPAAVRAGHVDLVDIGLRPWLRGTPAFEVPGRDDVSAWWPTLAPAAEKYTRGVVGVATGSATYPGAAVLSVGGAVAGPTGLVRYAGSAAAQVLDRYPSVIATGRVADAGRVQAWVCGSGLGGGEHAVTELRSVLAAPVPVVLDADALTMLVDGSWAEQLRGRQAPTVITPHDREFARLAGQPPGDDRVGAALRLAAWMRATVLLKGDRTVVAAPDGRAYVNATGTPALATGGTGDVLAGLLGSLLAAGLDPQRAALAAAYVHGLAGRAAARSGPVTAVEVAAALRPVVADLTGG
;
A
#
# COMPACT_ATOMS: atom_id res chain seq x y z
N PRO A 1 -24.85 -12.64 -17.77
CA PRO A 1 -23.57 -12.20 -17.24
C PRO A 1 -23.80 -10.86 -16.57
N ASP A 2 -24.34 -10.93 -15.34
CA ASP A 2 -24.65 -9.74 -14.55
C ASP A 2 -23.37 -9.33 -13.80
N GLY A 3 -22.72 -8.26 -14.27
CA GLY A 3 -21.63 -7.61 -13.55
C GLY A 3 -22.18 -7.10 -12.22
N ALA A 4 -21.88 -7.79 -11.13
CA ALA A 4 -22.23 -7.34 -9.80
C ALA A 4 -21.49 -6.03 -9.49
N ALA A 5 -22.18 -4.90 -9.66
CA ALA A 5 -21.68 -3.58 -9.29
C ALA A 5 -21.44 -3.51 -7.78
N VAL A 6 -20.39 -2.78 -7.37
CA VAL A 6 -20.18 -2.40 -5.96
C VAL A 6 -21.45 -1.73 -5.45
N PRO A 7 -22.03 -2.14 -4.31
CA PRO A 7 -23.29 -1.57 -3.81
C PRO A 7 -23.18 -0.05 -3.68
N SER A 8 -24.12 0.67 -4.31
CA SER A 8 -24.28 2.11 -4.13
C SER A 8 -24.71 2.40 -2.69
N ALA A 9 -24.27 3.53 -2.14
CA ALA A 9 -24.54 3.95 -0.78
C ALA A 9 -26.05 4.04 -0.50
N GLY A 10 -26.59 3.01 0.09
CA GLY A 10 -27.93 2.97 0.66
C GLY A 10 -27.86 2.47 2.10
N ALA A 11 -28.21 3.34 3.04
CA ALA A 11 -28.39 3.18 4.48
C ALA A 11 -27.15 3.38 5.39
N GLY A 12 -26.99 4.61 5.89
CA GLY A 12 -26.90 4.85 7.33
C GLY A 12 -25.64 4.50 8.08
N LEU A 13 -24.55 5.30 7.90
CA LEU A 13 -23.76 5.68 9.04
C LEU A 13 -24.12 7.11 9.39
N ALA A 14 -25.00 7.29 10.39
CA ALA A 14 -25.32 8.58 10.95
C ALA A 14 -24.08 9.16 11.61
N GLY A 15 -23.57 10.30 11.10
CA GLY A 15 -22.49 11.04 11.73
C GLY A 15 -21.56 11.83 10.81
N ALA A 16 -21.66 11.75 9.50
CA ALA A 16 -20.96 12.68 8.62
C ALA A 16 -21.85 13.91 8.42
N GLY A 17 -21.52 15.03 9.08
CA GLY A 17 -22.09 16.31 8.72
C GLY A 17 -21.90 16.61 7.23
N PRO A 18 -22.67 17.57 6.65
CA PRO A 18 -22.62 17.86 5.23
C PRO A 18 -21.20 18.14 4.78
N ALA A 19 -20.79 17.50 3.67
CA ALA A 19 -19.50 17.78 3.04
C ALA A 19 -19.46 19.27 2.69
N VAL A 20 -18.55 20.01 3.34
CA VAL A 20 -18.34 21.42 3.03
C VAL A 20 -17.66 21.47 1.66
N ALA A 21 -18.35 21.96 0.68
CA ALA A 21 -17.79 22.20 -0.65
C ALA A 21 -16.50 23.03 -0.51
N GLY A 22 -15.40 22.52 -1.08
CA GLY A 22 -14.02 22.87 -0.78
C GLY A 22 -13.52 24.29 -1.09
N THR A 23 -14.37 25.31 -1.28
CA THR A 23 -13.93 26.68 -1.62
C THR A 23 -13.84 27.63 -0.44
N ASP A 24 -14.53 27.37 0.68
CA ASP A 24 -14.68 28.32 1.79
C ASP A 24 -13.87 27.96 3.05
N THR A 25 -12.94 27.02 2.97
CA THR A 25 -12.08 26.65 4.10
C THR A 25 -10.80 27.48 4.12
N VAL A 26 -10.41 27.93 5.32
CA VAL A 26 -9.13 28.61 5.55
C VAL A 26 -7.97 27.68 5.22
N ARG A 27 -6.95 28.19 4.52
CA ARG A 27 -5.67 27.51 4.37
C ARG A 27 -4.76 27.89 5.54
N ALA A 28 -4.28 26.91 6.26
CA ALA A 28 -3.38 27.09 7.39
C ALA A 28 -2.04 26.42 7.14
N ASP A 29 -0.96 26.95 7.70
CA ASP A 29 0.34 26.28 7.78
C ASP A 29 0.34 25.27 8.93
N VAL A 30 -0.33 25.63 10.03
CA VAL A 30 -0.52 24.79 11.21
C VAL A 30 -1.96 24.84 11.66
N THR A 31 -2.56 23.69 11.94
CA THR A 31 -3.88 23.55 12.54
C THR A 31 -3.76 22.87 13.90
N VAL A 32 -4.18 23.54 14.96
CA VAL A 32 -4.25 22.95 16.30
C VAL A 32 -5.64 22.36 16.52
N THR A 33 -5.70 21.10 16.95
CA THR A 33 -6.96 20.43 17.32
C THR A 33 -6.85 19.81 18.71
N PHE A 34 -7.99 19.69 19.40
CA PHE A 34 -8.02 19.31 20.80
C PHE A 34 -8.72 17.97 21.01
N GLY A 35 -8.17 17.13 21.89
CA GLY A 35 -8.75 15.88 22.36
C GLY A 35 -8.72 14.72 21.37
N CYS A 36 -9.10 14.92 20.11
CA CYS A 36 -8.98 13.91 19.06
C CYS A 36 -8.76 14.54 17.67
N LEU A 37 -8.18 13.80 16.76
CA LEU A 37 -8.09 14.19 15.36
C LEU A 37 -9.50 14.18 14.72
N LYS A 38 -9.79 15.20 13.91
CA LYS A 38 -11.05 15.28 13.17
C LYS A 38 -10.83 14.72 11.76
N PRO A 39 -11.74 13.88 11.23
CA PRO A 39 -11.60 13.29 9.91
C PRO A 39 -11.26 14.31 8.81
N ALA A 40 -11.94 15.44 8.77
CA ALA A 40 -11.73 16.49 7.77
C ALA A 40 -10.31 17.10 7.78
N LEU A 41 -9.57 17.01 8.89
CA LEU A 41 -8.18 17.48 8.97
C LEU A 41 -7.18 16.46 8.43
N MET A 42 -7.59 15.19 8.32
CA MET A 42 -6.69 14.07 8.02
C MET A 42 -6.87 13.53 6.62
N VAL A 43 -8.08 13.61 6.03
CA VAL A 43 -8.38 13.03 4.72
C VAL A 43 -9.48 13.83 4.02
N GLY A 44 -9.50 13.80 2.69
CA GLY A 44 -10.45 14.53 1.88
C GLY A 44 -10.02 15.97 1.54
N PRO A 45 -10.88 16.76 0.89
CA PRO A 45 -10.51 18.08 0.34
C PRO A 45 -10.02 19.10 1.36
N ALA A 46 -10.55 19.08 2.60
CA ALA A 46 -10.17 20.00 3.63
C ALA A 46 -8.78 19.69 4.23
N ALA A 47 -8.35 18.43 4.24
CA ALA A 47 -7.07 18.01 4.78
C ALA A 47 -5.87 18.66 4.07
N VAL A 48 -5.99 18.92 2.76
CA VAL A 48 -4.95 19.59 1.94
C VAL A 48 -4.72 21.04 2.41
N ARG A 49 -5.72 21.65 3.07
CA ARG A 49 -5.67 23.02 3.57
C ARG A 49 -5.29 23.13 5.04
N ALA A 50 -5.31 22.02 5.77
CA ALA A 50 -5.05 21.99 7.21
C ALA A 50 -3.57 22.22 7.57
N GLY A 51 -2.65 22.08 6.62
CA GLY A 51 -1.22 22.16 6.89
C GLY A 51 -0.73 21.07 7.85
N HIS A 52 0.17 21.42 8.74
CA HIS A 52 0.57 20.55 9.85
C HIS A 52 -0.53 20.51 10.92
N VAL A 53 -0.94 19.31 11.33
CA VAL A 53 -2.02 19.15 12.32
C VAL A 53 -1.42 18.74 13.67
N ASP A 54 -1.52 19.63 14.65
CA ASP A 54 -1.11 19.38 16.03
C ASP A 54 -2.30 18.97 16.89
N LEU A 55 -2.22 17.78 17.49
CA LEU A 55 -3.19 17.30 18.46
C LEU A 55 -2.73 17.65 19.88
N VAL A 56 -3.51 18.50 20.56
CA VAL A 56 -3.30 18.83 21.98
C VAL A 56 -4.22 17.95 22.84
N ASP A 57 -3.64 17.16 23.73
CA ASP A 57 -4.41 16.40 24.72
C ASP A 57 -4.89 17.37 25.82
N ILE A 58 -6.19 17.44 25.98
CA ILE A 58 -6.87 18.22 27.02
C ILE A 58 -7.66 17.33 28.01
N GLY A 59 -7.26 16.04 28.11
CA GLY A 59 -7.88 15.08 29.02
C GLY A 59 -9.24 14.53 28.57
N LEU A 60 -9.61 14.69 27.30
CA LEU A 60 -10.90 14.19 26.77
C LEU A 60 -10.91 12.68 26.49
N ARG A 61 -9.76 12.02 26.43
CA ARG A 61 -9.65 10.60 26.04
C ARG A 61 -10.62 9.67 26.80
N PRO A 62 -10.82 9.77 28.13
CA PRO A 62 -11.77 8.92 28.85
C PRO A 62 -13.24 9.18 28.48
N TRP A 63 -13.54 10.32 27.87
CA TRP A 63 -14.90 10.77 27.52
C TRP A 63 -15.25 10.51 26.06
N LEU A 64 -14.26 10.18 25.21
CA LEU A 64 -14.51 9.82 23.83
C LEU A 64 -15.26 8.49 23.79
N ARG A 65 -16.42 8.49 23.12
CA ARG A 65 -17.30 7.32 23.00
C ARG A 65 -17.35 6.86 21.54
N GLY A 66 -17.59 5.56 21.35
CA GLY A 66 -17.73 4.96 20.03
C GLY A 66 -16.39 4.49 19.43
N THR A 67 -16.50 3.85 18.28
CA THR A 67 -15.36 3.40 17.48
C THR A 67 -14.88 4.53 16.60
N PRO A 68 -13.56 4.82 16.51
CA PRO A 68 -13.04 5.82 15.60
C PRO A 68 -13.36 5.44 14.15
N ALA A 69 -13.63 6.43 13.30
CA ALA A 69 -13.84 6.21 11.87
C ALA A 69 -12.57 5.66 11.19
N PHE A 70 -11.41 6.02 11.69
CA PHE A 70 -10.10 5.50 11.33
C PHE A 70 -9.06 5.89 12.38
N GLU A 71 -7.91 5.25 12.32
CA GLU A 71 -6.74 5.58 13.14
C GLU A 71 -5.67 6.26 12.28
N VAL A 72 -4.83 7.08 12.92
CA VAL A 72 -3.67 7.75 12.29
C VAL A 72 -2.42 7.35 13.09
N PRO A 73 -1.83 6.19 12.81
CA PRO A 73 -0.64 5.73 13.51
C PRO A 73 0.55 6.67 13.28
N GLY A 74 1.27 6.93 14.35
CA GLY A 74 2.47 7.73 14.38
C GLY A 74 3.75 6.90 14.23
N ARG A 75 4.89 7.57 14.48
CA ARG A 75 6.22 6.97 14.41
C ARG A 75 6.35 5.77 15.36
N ASP A 76 5.92 5.94 16.61
CA ASP A 76 6.10 4.93 17.65
C ASP A 76 5.28 3.67 17.35
N ASP A 77 4.06 3.83 16.80
CA ASP A 77 3.23 2.71 16.38
C ASP A 77 3.90 1.91 15.26
N VAL A 78 4.38 2.62 14.22
CA VAL A 78 5.01 1.97 13.06
C VAL A 78 6.35 1.34 13.45
N SER A 79 7.13 2.00 14.31
CA SER A 79 8.37 1.45 14.87
C SER A 79 8.11 0.15 15.65
N ALA A 80 7.08 0.16 16.52
CA ALA A 80 6.70 -1.02 17.30
C ALA A 80 6.21 -2.20 16.44
N TRP A 81 5.63 -1.92 15.27
CA TRP A 81 5.19 -2.96 14.33
C TRP A 81 6.31 -3.47 13.42
N TRP A 82 7.39 -2.70 13.26
CA TRP A 82 8.45 -3.07 12.34
C TRP A 82 9.13 -4.37 12.76
N PRO A 83 9.27 -5.37 11.87
CA PRO A 83 9.87 -6.64 12.22
C PRO A 83 11.31 -6.49 12.71
N THR A 84 11.56 -6.91 13.94
CA THR A 84 12.89 -6.89 14.56
C THR A 84 13.64 -8.18 14.26
N LEU A 85 14.97 -8.10 14.18
CA LEU A 85 15.83 -9.25 13.94
C LEU A 85 16.10 -9.98 15.25
N ALA A 86 15.70 -11.25 15.35
CA ALA A 86 16.12 -12.11 16.44
C ALA A 86 17.61 -12.46 16.30
N PRO A 87 18.35 -12.66 17.41
CA PRO A 87 19.77 -13.02 17.35
C PRO A 87 20.08 -14.28 16.52
N ALA A 88 19.15 -15.24 16.48
CA ALA A 88 19.26 -16.47 15.70
C ALA A 88 18.55 -16.40 14.35
N ALA A 89 18.30 -15.19 13.81
CA ALA A 89 17.60 -15.03 12.56
C ALA A 89 18.41 -15.53 11.37
N GLU A 90 17.80 -16.37 10.54
CA GLU A 90 18.33 -16.83 9.27
C GLU A 90 17.55 -16.21 8.10
N LYS A 91 18.15 -16.23 6.90
CA LYS A 91 17.52 -15.66 5.70
C LYS A 91 16.10 -16.17 5.43
N TYR A 92 15.80 -17.43 5.78
CA TYR A 92 14.46 -18.02 5.58
C TYR A 92 13.48 -17.69 6.70
N THR A 93 13.96 -17.54 7.95
CA THR A 93 13.14 -17.15 9.09
C THR A 93 12.75 -15.68 9.06
N ARG A 94 13.54 -14.85 8.38
CA ARG A 94 13.24 -13.43 8.12
C ARG A 94 12.18 -13.24 7.03
N GLY A 95 11.79 -14.31 6.36
CA GLY A 95 10.85 -14.31 5.25
C GLY A 95 11.51 -14.21 3.87
N VAL A 96 10.83 -14.77 2.89
CA VAL A 96 11.20 -14.72 1.46
C VAL A 96 10.05 -14.08 0.70
N VAL A 97 10.30 -12.96 0.04
CA VAL A 97 9.31 -12.31 -0.82
C VAL A 97 9.55 -12.69 -2.29
N GLY A 98 8.48 -13.08 -2.97
CA GLY A 98 8.44 -13.26 -4.42
C GLY A 98 7.98 -11.98 -5.10
N VAL A 99 8.61 -11.60 -6.20
CA VAL A 99 8.27 -10.42 -7.01
C VAL A 99 8.04 -10.85 -8.44
N ALA A 100 6.79 -10.76 -8.91
CA ALA A 100 6.34 -11.07 -10.26
C ALA A 100 5.86 -9.79 -10.94
N THR A 101 6.80 -8.96 -11.35
CA THR A 101 6.57 -7.62 -11.93
C THR A 101 7.49 -7.38 -13.11
N GLY A 102 7.19 -6.36 -13.90
CA GLY A 102 7.94 -6.02 -15.10
C GLY A 102 7.69 -6.98 -16.27
N SER A 103 8.11 -6.54 -17.41
CA SER A 103 8.10 -7.28 -18.68
C SER A 103 9.26 -6.83 -19.54
N ALA A 104 9.42 -7.44 -20.71
CA ALA A 104 10.41 -6.97 -21.72
C ALA A 104 10.15 -5.49 -22.11
N THR A 105 8.90 -5.05 -22.08
CA THR A 105 8.51 -3.65 -22.38
C THR A 105 8.75 -2.71 -21.19
N TYR A 106 8.55 -3.20 -19.96
CA TYR A 106 8.65 -2.40 -18.73
C TYR A 106 9.61 -3.02 -17.71
N PRO A 107 10.88 -3.24 -18.05
CA PRO A 107 11.84 -3.87 -17.13
C PRO A 107 12.12 -3.03 -15.89
N GLY A 108 11.96 -1.71 -15.98
CA GLY A 108 12.13 -0.78 -14.84
C GLY A 108 11.18 -1.06 -13.69
N ALA A 109 9.94 -1.49 -13.95
CA ALA A 109 8.99 -1.84 -12.90
C ALA A 109 9.49 -3.02 -12.04
N ALA A 110 10.14 -4.02 -12.65
CA ALA A 110 10.78 -5.12 -11.94
C ALA A 110 11.90 -4.62 -11.01
N VAL A 111 12.80 -3.79 -11.54
CA VAL A 111 13.93 -3.22 -10.78
C VAL A 111 13.44 -2.40 -9.59
N LEU A 112 12.41 -1.57 -9.78
CA LEU A 112 11.85 -0.71 -8.72
C LEU A 112 11.11 -1.53 -7.66
N SER A 113 10.29 -2.50 -8.05
CA SER A 113 9.59 -3.39 -7.11
C SER A 113 10.60 -4.22 -6.29
N VAL A 114 11.63 -4.78 -6.95
CA VAL A 114 12.71 -5.49 -6.25
C VAL A 114 13.47 -4.55 -5.34
N GLY A 115 13.72 -3.29 -5.74
CA GLY A 115 14.37 -2.27 -4.91
C GLY A 115 13.61 -2.00 -3.62
N GLY A 116 12.29 -1.84 -3.69
CA GLY A 116 11.43 -1.72 -2.53
C GLY A 116 11.47 -2.97 -1.63
N ALA A 117 11.44 -4.15 -2.23
CA ALA A 117 11.49 -5.42 -1.50
C ALA A 117 12.82 -5.63 -0.76
N VAL A 118 13.95 -5.33 -1.39
CA VAL A 118 15.31 -5.44 -0.80
C VAL A 118 15.53 -4.42 0.33
N ALA A 119 14.85 -3.28 0.28
CA ALA A 119 14.91 -2.28 1.34
C ALA A 119 14.11 -2.67 2.59
N GLY A 120 13.21 -3.63 2.49
CA GLY A 120 12.40 -4.12 3.60
C GLY A 120 13.10 -5.17 4.47
N PRO A 121 12.37 -5.74 5.48
CA PRO A 121 12.96 -6.59 6.51
C PRO A 121 13.26 -8.04 6.08
N THR A 122 12.80 -8.48 4.90
CA THR A 122 12.97 -9.89 4.45
C THR A 122 14.44 -10.29 4.30
N GLY A 123 14.70 -11.57 4.51
CA GLY A 123 16.04 -12.14 4.36
C GLY A 123 16.40 -12.52 2.92
N LEU A 124 15.40 -12.65 2.02
CA LEU A 124 15.62 -13.06 0.64
C LEU A 124 14.52 -12.52 -0.27
N VAL A 125 14.91 -12.08 -1.45
CA VAL A 125 14.00 -11.71 -2.55
C VAL A 125 14.16 -12.72 -3.69
N ARG A 126 13.04 -13.21 -4.20
CA ARG A 126 12.95 -14.03 -5.40
C ARG A 126 12.22 -13.25 -6.49
N TYR A 127 12.86 -13.04 -7.60
CA TYR A 127 12.24 -12.43 -8.77
C TYR A 127 11.75 -13.51 -9.73
N ALA A 128 10.55 -13.34 -10.27
CA ALA A 128 9.98 -14.22 -11.30
C ALA A 128 9.48 -13.38 -12.48
N GLY A 129 10.18 -13.43 -13.59
CA GLY A 129 9.79 -12.68 -14.79
C GLY A 129 10.90 -12.49 -15.81
N SER A 130 10.58 -11.79 -16.89
CA SER A 130 11.47 -11.64 -18.07
C SER A 130 12.58 -10.59 -17.90
N ALA A 131 12.54 -9.74 -16.85
CA ALA A 131 13.54 -8.72 -16.58
C ALA A 131 14.68 -9.20 -15.66
N ALA A 132 14.96 -10.51 -15.64
CA ALA A 132 15.93 -11.13 -14.73
C ALA A 132 17.34 -10.51 -14.86
N ALA A 133 17.79 -10.22 -16.09
CA ALA A 133 19.10 -9.63 -16.34
C ALA A 133 19.23 -8.25 -15.67
N GLN A 134 18.24 -7.36 -15.87
CA GLN A 134 18.23 -6.01 -15.31
C GLN A 134 18.13 -6.03 -13.78
N VAL A 135 17.35 -6.97 -13.23
CA VAL A 135 17.24 -7.16 -11.77
C VAL A 135 18.57 -7.59 -11.18
N LEU A 136 19.23 -8.60 -11.78
CA LEU A 136 20.49 -9.15 -11.27
C LEU A 136 21.67 -8.17 -11.42
N ASP A 137 21.68 -7.36 -12.49
CA ASP A 137 22.66 -6.30 -12.68
C ASP A 137 22.61 -5.28 -11.51
N ARG A 138 21.40 -4.94 -11.07
CA ARG A 138 21.19 -3.95 -9.99
C ARG A 138 21.22 -4.56 -8.59
N TYR A 139 20.72 -5.80 -8.44
CA TYR A 139 20.54 -6.50 -7.15
C TYR A 139 21.08 -7.94 -7.23
N PRO A 140 22.39 -8.17 -7.21
CA PRO A 140 22.98 -9.50 -7.41
C PRO A 140 22.67 -10.50 -6.27
N SER A 141 22.13 -10.05 -5.14
CA SER A 141 21.67 -10.90 -4.04
C SER A 141 20.30 -11.56 -4.27
N VAL A 142 19.59 -11.17 -5.35
CA VAL A 142 18.26 -11.71 -5.68
C VAL A 142 18.40 -13.04 -6.41
N ILE A 143 17.49 -13.98 -6.14
CA ILE A 143 17.37 -15.19 -6.95
C ILE A 143 16.33 -14.94 -8.03
N ALA A 144 16.72 -15.04 -9.30
CA ALA A 144 15.84 -14.77 -10.43
C ALA A 144 15.47 -16.07 -11.19
N THR A 145 14.18 -16.15 -11.56
CA THR A 145 13.60 -17.19 -12.41
C THR A 145 12.72 -16.56 -13.49
N GLY A 146 12.40 -17.32 -14.53
CA GLY A 146 11.54 -16.81 -15.61
C GLY A 146 10.04 -16.78 -15.26
N ARG A 147 9.60 -17.58 -14.30
CA ARG A 147 8.18 -17.82 -13.98
C ARG A 147 7.95 -17.95 -12.47
N VAL A 148 6.75 -17.61 -12.03
CA VAL A 148 6.28 -17.81 -10.63
C VAL A 148 6.35 -19.28 -10.22
N ALA A 149 5.98 -20.19 -11.12
CA ALA A 149 5.99 -21.64 -10.86
C ALA A 149 7.39 -22.18 -10.51
N ASP A 150 8.45 -21.55 -11.04
CA ASP A 150 9.84 -21.98 -10.86
C ASP A 150 10.54 -21.26 -9.70
N ALA A 151 9.88 -20.27 -9.10
CA ALA A 151 10.52 -19.41 -8.09
C ALA A 151 10.81 -20.15 -6.76
N GLY A 152 10.17 -21.28 -6.50
CA GLY A 152 10.29 -21.99 -5.25
C GLY A 152 9.51 -21.34 -4.10
N ARG A 153 9.84 -21.71 -2.86
CA ARG A 153 9.07 -21.28 -1.68
C ARG A 153 9.25 -19.79 -1.40
N VAL A 154 8.12 -19.10 -1.18
CA VAL A 154 8.03 -17.71 -0.70
C VAL A 154 7.00 -17.62 0.43
N GLN A 155 7.03 -16.54 1.20
CA GLN A 155 6.06 -16.24 2.25
C GLN A 155 5.08 -15.14 1.85
N ALA A 156 5.35 -14.37 0.80
CA ALA A 156 4.41 -13.45 0.17
C ALA A 156 4.78 -13.21 -1.30
N TRP A 157 3.81 -12.79 -2.11
CA TRP A 157 4.02 -12.36 -3.49
C TRP A 157 3.67 -10.89 -3.70
N VAL A 158 4.44 -10.25 -4.58
CA VAL A 158 4.09 -8.96 -5.21
C VAL A 158 3.87 -9.22 -6.68
N CYS A 159 2.75 -8.77 -7.24
CA CYS A 159 2.41 -9.03 -8.64
C CYS A 159 1.72 -7.82 -9.28
N GLY A 160 2.08 -7.54 -10.52
CA GLY A 160 1.30 -6.68 -11.41
C GLY A 160 2.04 -5.55 -12.07
N SER A 161 2.82 -4.75 -11.35
CA SER A 161 3.49 -3.57 -11.92
C SER A 161 4.29 -3.92 -13.17
N GLY A 162 3.92 -3.31 -14.32
CA GLY A 162 4.60 -3.51 -15.60
C GLY A 162 4.52 -4.91 -16.18
N LEU A 163 3.59 -5.75 -15.69
CA LEU A 163 3.42 -7.14 -16.16
C LEU A 163 2.78 -7.21 -17.55
N GLY A 164 1.95 -6.19 -17.87
CA GLY A 164 1.14 -6.14 -19.08
C GLY A 164 -0.16 -6.94 -18.95
N GLY A 165 -0.87 -7.10 -20.08
CA GLY A 165 -2.19 -7.78 -20.14
C GLY A 165 -2.20 -9.04 -21.03
N GLY A 166 -1.03 -9.52 -21.48
CA GLY A 166 -0.95 -10.67 -22.37
C GLY A 166 -1.08 -12.01 -21.65
N GLU A 167 -1.04 -13.10 -22.41
CA GLU A 167 -1.21 -14.48 -21.93
C GLU A 167 -0.21 -14.85 -20.82
N HIS A 168 1.03 -14.38 -20.92
CA HIS A 168 2.04 -14.53 -19.88
C HIS A 168 1.59 -13.89 -18.57
N ALA A 169 1.13 -12.63 -18.60
CA ALA A 169 0.66 -11.91 -17.42
C ALA A 169 -0.52 -12.64 -16.74
N VAL A 170 -1.46 -13.12 -17.54
CA VAL A 170 -2.60 -13.93 -17.06
C VAL A 170 -2.12 -15.20 -16.36
N THR A 171 -1.12 -15.89 -16.92
CA THR A 171 -0.57 -17.11 -16.35
C THR A 171 0.15 -16.85 -15.02
N GLU A 172 0.95 -15.79 -14.94
CA GLU A 172 1.68 -15.42 -13.73
C GLU A 172 0.73 -14.95 -12.62
N LEU A 173 -0.28 -14.11 -12.95
CA LEU A 173 -1.31 -13.70 -11.99
C LEU A 173 -2.08 -14.92 -11.44
N ARG A 174 -2.46 -15.87 -12.30
CA ARG A 174 -3.13 -17.10 -11.87
C ARG A 174 -2.27 -17.90 -10.90
N SER A 175 -0.98 -18.03 -11.18
CA SER A 175 -0.03 -18.74 -10.33
C SER A 175 0.14 -18.06 -8.98
N VAL A 176 0.22 -16.73 -8.95
CA VAL A 176 0.29 -15.94 -7.71
C VAL A 176 -0.98 -16.07 -6.89
N LEU A 177 -2.17 -15.98 -7.51
CA LEU A 177 -3.44 -16.10 -6.81
C LEU A 177 -3.71 -17.52 -6.27
N ALA A 178 -3.16 -18.55 -6.90
CA ALA A 178 -3.24 -19.93 -6.43
C ALA A 178 -2.31 -20.22 -5.24
N ALA A 179 -1.30 -19.40 -5.00
CA ALA A 179 -0.36 -19.59 -3.89
C ALA A 179 -1.02 -19.38 -2.54
N PRO A 180 -0.85 -20.27 -1.54
CA PRO A 180 -1.48 -20.17 -0.21
C PRO A 180 -0.70 -19.21 0.73
N VAL A 181 -0.25 -18.08 0.21
CA VAL A 181 0.53 -17.05 0.93
C VAL A 181 -0.06 -15.66 0.67
N PRO A 182 0.19 -14.65 1.51
CA PRO A 182 -0.22 -13.28 1.25
C PRO A 182 0.23 -12.78 -0.12
N VAL A 183 -0.60 -11.94 -0.76
CA VAL A 183 -0.26 -11.33 -2.05
C VAL A 183 -0.52 -9.83 -2.04
N VAL A 184 0.34 -9.09 -2.73
CA VAL A 184 0.17 -7.67 -3.09
C VAL A 184 -0.14 -7.61 -4.58
N LEU A 185 -1.23 -6.96 -4.96
CA LEU A 185 -1.61 -6.74 -6.35
C LEU A 185 -1.61 -5.24 -6.66
N ASP A 186 -0.89 -4.84 -7.69
CA ASP A 186 -0.77 -3.45 -8.12
C ASP A 186 -0.89 -3.32 -9.65
N ALA A 187 -1.20 -2.15 -10.15
CA ALA A 187 -1.16 -1.75 -11.56
C ALA A 187 -1.88 -2.73 -12.51
N ASP A 188 -1.14 -3.44 -13.39
CA ASP A 188 -1.73 -4.32 -14.41
C ASP A 188 -2.52 -5.49 -13.80
N ALA A 189 -2.11 -6.01 -12.64
CA ALA A 189 -2.90 -7.01 -11.92
C ALA A 189 -4.27 -6.44 -11.50
N LEU A 190 -4.33 -5.18 -11.05
CA LEU A 190 -5.61 -4.52 -10.71
C LEU A 190 -6.48 -4.33 -11.95
N THR A 191 -5.87 -4.04 -13.09
CA THR A 191 -6.59 -3.91 -14.37
C THR A 191 -7.24 -5.25 -14.77
N MET A 192 -6.54 -6.38 -14.56
CA MET A 192 -7.11 -7.70 -14.80
C MET A 192 -8.25 -8.05 -13.84
N LEU A 193 -8.22 -7.56 -12.58
CA LEU A 193 -9.30 -7.79 -11.61
C LEU A 193 -10.64 -7.12 -11.96
N VAL A 194 -10.66 -6.20 -12.90
CA VAL A 194 -11.90 -5.59 -13.41
C VAL A 194 -12.80 -6.63 -14.09
N ASP A 195 -12.21 -7.70 -14.66
CA ASP A 195 -12.95 -8.87 -15.08
C ASP A 195 -13.44 -9.65 -13.85
N GLY A 196 -14.78 -9.81 -13.76
CA GLY A 196 -15.45 -10.42 -12.62
C GLY A 196 -14.95 -11.82 -12.22
N SER A 197 -14.43 -12.61 -13.16
CA SER A 197 -13.88 -13.95 -12.90
C SER A 197 -12.66 -13.90 -11.98
N TRP A 198 -11.79 -12.92 -12.14
CA TRP A 198 -10.63 -12.70 -11.28
C TRP A 198 -11.01 -12.19 -9.88
N ALA A 199 -12.01 -11.30 -9.83
CA ALA A 199 -12.52 -10.80 -8.55
C ALA A 199 -13.14 -11.94 -7.73
N GLU A 200 -13.84 -12.88 -8.35
CA GLU A 200 -14.37 -14.07 -7.69
C GLU A 200 -13.25 -14.98 -7.15
N GLN A 201 -12.25 -15.26 -7.95
CA GLN A 201 -11.08 -16.04 -7.51
C GLN A 201 -10.38 -15.37 -6.32
N LEU A 202 -10.22 -14.04 -6.34
CA LEU A 202 -9.62 -13.29 -5.25
C LEU A 202 -10.46 -13.42 -3.97
N ARG A 203 -11.78 -13.25 -4.05
CA ARG A 203 -12.69 -13.40 -2.90
C ARG A 203 -12.69 -14.81 -2.29
N GLY A 204 -12.39 -15.82 -3.08
CA GLY A 204 -12.28 -17.22 -2.63
C GLY A 204 -10.99 -17.54 -1.88
N ARG A 205 -9.98 -16.66 -1.91
CA ARG A 205 -8.70 -16.89 -1.24
C ARG A 205 -8.84 -16.94 0.28
N GLN A 206 -8.12 -17.88 0.90
CA GLN A 206 -8.00 -17.92 2.36
C GLN A 206 -6.79 -17.09 2.85
N ALA A 207 -5.72 -17.06 2.06
CA ALA A 207 -4.56 -16.23 2.36
C ALA A 207 -4.85 -14.74 2.10
N PRO A 208 -4.29 -13.82 2.90
CA PRO A 208 -4.55 -12.40 2.76
C PRO A 208 -4.19 -11.84 1.39
N THR A 209 -4.98 -10.89 0.94
CA THR A 209 -4.70 -10.10 -0.27
C THR A 209 -4.69 -8.63 0.08
N VAL A 210 -3.70 -7.90 -0.43
CA VAL A 210 -3.64 -6.44 -0.39
C VAL A 210 -3.66 -5.92 -1.82
N ILE A 211 -4.57 -5.01 -2.11
CA ILE A 211 -4.61 -4.29 -3.40
C ILE A 211 -4.22 -2.83 -3.17
N THR A 212 -3.48 -2.25 -4.14
CA THR A 212 -2.87 -0.91 -3.98
C THR A 212 -3.31 0.09 -5.04
N PRO A 213 -4.62 0.33 -5.25
CA PRO A 213 -5.10 1.20 -6.31
C PRO A 213 -4.77 2.68 -6.04
N HIS A 214 -4.43 3.43 -7.09
CA HIS A 214 -4.62 4.88 -7.15
C HIS A 214 -6.06 5.21 -7.59
N ASP A 215 -6.47 6.47 -7.59
CA ASP A 215 -7.87 6.87 -7.84
C ASP A 215 -8.45 6.35 -9.17
N ARG A 216 -7.65 6.31 -10.25
CA ARG A 216 -8.11 5.79 -11.55
C ARG A 216 -8.27 4.27 -11.56
N GLU A 217 -7.37 3.54 -10.89
CA GLU A 217 -7.47 2.10 -10.70
C GLU A 217 -8.66 1.76 -9.80
N PHE A 218 -8.83 2.51 -8.71
CA PHE A 218 -9.97 2.40 -7.83
C PHE A 218 -11.28 2.58 -8.61
N ALA A 219 -11.39 3.63 -9.42
CA ALA A 219 -12.58 3.90 -10.22
C ALA A 219 -12.93 2.74 -11.18
N ARG A 220 -11.91 2.08 -11.75
CA ARG A 220 -12.13 0.90 -12.61
C ARG A 220 -12.64 -0.31 -11.82
N LEU A 221 -12.09 -0.53 -10.61
CA LEU A 221 -12.49 -1.65 -9.75
C LEU A 221 -13.86 -1.44 -9.11
N ALA A 222 -14.13 -0.21 -8.65
CA ALA A 222 -15.35 0.14 -7.92
C ALA A 222 -16.50 0.65 -8.83
N GLY A 223 -16.24 0.88 -10.11
CA GLY A 223 -17.19 1.47 -11.06
C GLY A 223 -17.37 2.99 -10.90
N GLN A 224 -16.75 3.62 -9.91
CA GLN A 224 -16.81 5.06 -9.64
C GLN A 224 -15.56 5.52 -8.86
N PRO A 225 -15.14 6.79 -8.98
CA PRO A 225 -14.03 7.32 -8.21
C PRO A 225 -14.32 7.32 -6.69
N PRO A 226 -13.29 7.37 -5.83
CA PRO A 226 -13.50 7.32 -4.38
C PRO A 226 -14.27 8.52 -3.81
N GLY A 227 -14.30 9.65 -4.52
CA GLY A 227 -14.98 10.88 -4.06
C GLY A 227 -14.33 11.47 -2.80
N ASP A 228 -15.10 12.33 -2.11
CA ASP A 228 -14.62 13.02 -0.90
C ASP A 228 -14.57 12.10 0.33
N ASP A 229 -15.46 11.10 0.39
CA ASP A 229 -15.46 10.05 1.43
C ASP A 229 -14.52 8.90 1.04
N ARG A 230 -13.21 9.19 0.98
CA ARG A 230 -12.19 8.21 0.59
C ARG A 230 -12.13 7.01 1.54
N VAL A 231 -12.37 7.23 2.84
CA VAL A 231 -12.34 6.16 3.85
C VAL A 231 -13.51 5.21 3.63
N GLY A 232 -14.74 5.72 3.55
CA GLY A 232 -15.91 4.90 3.29
C GLY A 232 -15.85 4.20 1.94
N ALA A 233 -15.34 4.85 0.90
CA ALA A 233 -15.13 4.24 -0.41
C ALA A 233 -14.14 3.06 -0.34
N ALA A 234 -12.99 3.25 0.32
CA ALA A 234 -11.99 2.19 0.50
C ALA A 234 -12.54 1.01 1.33
N LEU A 235 -13.30 1.29 2.40
CA LEU A 235 -13.95 0.26 3.22
C LEU A 235 -14.97 -0.57 2.43
N ARG A 236 -15.80 0.08 1.60
CA ARG A 236 -16.75 -0.63 0.72
C ARG A 236 -16.04 -1.54 -0.27
N LEU A 237 -14.97 -1.06 -0.91
CA LEU A 237 -14.18 -1.87 -1.83
C LEU A 237 -13.48 -3.03 -1.09
N ALA A 238 -12.92 -2.78 0.11
CA ALA A 238 -12.26 -3.80 0.92
C ALA A 238 -13.24 -4.93 1.30
N ALA A 239 -14.42 -4.59 1.76
CA ALA A 239 -15.47 -5.56 2.10
C ALA A 239 -15.91 -6.37 0.87
N TRP A 240 -16.15 -5.70 -0.28
CA TRP A 240 -16.59 -6.36 -1.51
C TRP A 240 -15.51 -7.29 -2.09
N MET A 241 -14.24 -6.85 -2.12
CA MET A 241 -13.12 -7.66 -2.62
C MET A 241 -12.62 -8.69 -1.61
N ARG A 242 -13.02 -8.61 -0.34
CA ARG A 242 -12.45 -9.38 0.78
C ARG A 242 -10.92 -9.24 0.86
N ALA A 243 -10.43 -8.04 0.60
CA ALA A 243 -9.01 -7.71 0.54
C ALA A 243 -8.73 -6.41 1.29
N THR A 244 -7.52 -6.26 1.83
CA THR A 244 -7.05 -4.96 2.33
C THR A 244 -6.83 -4.04 1.14
N VAL A 245 -7.39 -2.84 1.19
CA VAL A 245 -7.25 -1.79 0.18
C VAL A 245 -6.29 -0.72 0.68
N LEU A 246 -5.17 -0.53 0.01
CA LEU A 246 -4.29 0.63 0.17
C LEU A 246 -4.63 1.61 -0.96
N LEU A 247 -5.55 2.53 -0.71
CA LEU A 247 -5.93 3.58 -1.66
C LEU A 247 -4.87 4.68 -1.65
N LYS A 248 -4.03 4.68 -2.70
CA LYS A 248 -2.92 5.64 -2.87
C LYS A 248 -3.43 7.07 -2.97
N GLY A 249 -2.69 8.03 -2.43
CA GLY A 249 -2.98 9.45 -2.46
C GLY A 249 -2.04 10.23 -1.55
N ASP A 250 -2.16 11.56 -1.51
CA ASP A 250 -1.46 12.41 -0.56
C ASP A 250 -1.70 11.95 0.89
N ARG A 251 -2.95 11.61 1.18
CA ARG A 251 -3.37 10.91 2.38
C ARG A 251 -3.78 9.50 1.98
N THR A 252 -2.84 8.57 2.06
CA THR A 252 -3.12 7.16 1.74
C THR A 252 -4.05 6.55 2.77
N VAL A 253 -5.13 5.92 2.32
CA VAL A 253 -6.09 5.21 3.17
C VAL A 253 -5.81 3.71 3.09
N VAL A 254 -5.68 3.05 4.24
CA VAL A 254 -5.64 1.59 4.34
C VAL A 254 -6.94 1.12 4.97
N ALA A 255 -7.73 0.36 4.24
CA ALA A 255 -9.02 -0.15 4.67
C ALA A 255 -9.02 -1.68 4.66
N ALA A 256 -9.55 -2.29 5.71
CA ALA A 256 -9.62 -3.73 5.85
C ALA A 256 -11.05 -4.27 5.65
N PRO A 257 -11.20 -5.55 5.27
CA PRO A 257 -12.50 -6.18 5.11
C PRO A 257 -13.33 -6.25 6.40
N ASP A 258 -12.69 -6.16 7.55
CA ASP A 258 -13.32 -6.18 8.88
C ASP A 258 -13.85 -4.82 9.34
N GLY A 259 -13.73 -3.77 8.50
CA GLY A 259 -14.23 -2.43 8.77
C GLY A 259 -13.23 -1.50 9.46
N ARG A 260 -12.01 -1.95 9.78
CA ARG A 260 -10.95 -1.07 10.31
C ARG A 260 -10.32 -0.26 9.19
N ALA A 261 -9.96 0.97 9.49
CA ALA A 261 -9.27 1.85 8.55
C ALA A 261 -8.16 2.64 9.22
N TYR A 262 -7.10 2.91 8.46
CA TYR A 262 -5.98 3.77 8.83
C TYR A 262 -5.78 4.86 7.78
N VAL A 263 -5.31 6.01 8.21
CA VAL A 263 -4.88 7.09 7.31
C VAL A 263 -3.41 7.39 7.54
N ASN A 264 -2.61 7.33 6.48
CA ASN A 264 -1.21 7.72 6.50
C ASN A 264 -1.06 9.21 6.19
N ALA A 265 -0.43 9.95 7.09
CA ALA A 265 -0.20 11.40 6.98
C ALA A 265 1.22 11.77 6.49
N THR A 266 2.09 10.80 6.18
CA THR A 266 3.48 11.07 5.73
C THR A 266 3.61 11.33 4.24
N GLY A 267 2.55 11.12 3.44
CA GLY A 267 2.56 11.34 2.01
C GLY A 267 3.07 12.73 1.61
N THR A 268 3.55 12.83 0.37
CA THR A 268 4.06 14.07 -0.22
C THR A 268 3.75 14.10 -1.72
N PRO A 269 3.41 15.27 -2.29
CA PRO A 269 3.25 15.43 -3.74
C PRO A 269 4.48 15.03 -4.55
N ALA A 270 5.68 15.03 -3.95
CA ALA A 270 6.91 14.58 -4.60
C ALA A 270 6.85 13.11 -5.05
N LEU A 271 5.98 12.30 -4.45
CA LEU A 271 5.75 10.91 -4.85
C LEU A 271 4.87 10.77 -6.11
N ALA A 272 4.31 11.86 -6.63
CA ALA A 272 3.50 11.84 -7.85
C ALA A 272 4.39 11.74 -9.11
N THR A 273 5.27 10.74 -9.15
CA THR A 273 6.16 10.42 -10.27
C THR A 273 6.11 8.92 -10.58
N GLY A 274 6.43 8.56 -11.83
CA GLY A 274 6.34 7.17 -12.30
C GLY A 274 7.24 6.22 -11.52
N GLY A 275 6.73 5.05 -11.17
CA GLY A 275 7.48 3.96 -10.54
C GLY A 275 7.54 3.99 -9.01
N THR A 276 7.10 5.07 -8.34
CA THR A 276 7.08 5.11 -6.87
C THR A 276 6.10 4.11 -6.26
N GLY A 277 5.01 3.81 -6.98
CA GLY A 277 4.07 2.74 -6.63
C GLY A 277 4.72 1.36 -6.64
N ASP A 278 5.60 1.09 -7.61
CA ASP A 278 6.34 -0.18 -7.73
C ASP A 278 7.24 -0.38 -6.50
N VAL A 279 7.93 0.68 -6.06
CA VAL A 279 8.75 0.68 -4.84
C VAL A 279 7.89 0.40 -3.61
N LEU A 280 6.74 1.06 -3.49
CA LEU A 280 5.78 0.83 -2.40
C LEU A 280 5.29 -0.62 -2.36
N ALA A 281 4.89 -1.17 -3.51
CA ALA A 281 4.41 -2.55 -3.62
C ALA A 281 5.49 -3.55 -3.18
N GLY A 282 6.75 -3.34 -3.60
CA GLY A 282 7.88 -4.17 -3.20
C GLY A 282 8.13 -4.14 -1.68
N LEU A 283 8.16 -2.96 -1.08
CA LEU A 283 8.32 -2.79 0.38
C LEU A 283 7.19 -3.46 1.16
N LEU A 284 5.96 -3.28 0.71
CA LEU A 284 4.77 -3.91 1.30
C LEU A 284 4.87 -5.44 1.25
N GLY A 285 5.26 -6.00 0.11
CA GLY A 285 5.47 -7.45 -0.04
C GLY A 285 6.53 -7.99 0.92
N SER A 286 7.63 -7.23 1.14
CA SER A 286 8.67 -7.57 2.10
C SER A 286 8.13 -7.62 3.54
N LEU A 287 7.31 -6.66 3.95
CA LEU A 287 6.69 -6.63 5.27
C LEU A 287 5.72 -7.80 5.47
N LEU A 288 4.90 -8.13 4.46
CA LEU A 288 4.03 -9.31 4.50
C LEU A 288 4.82 -10.61 4.59
N ALA A 289 5.90 -10.74 3.83
CA ALA A 289 6.75 -11.93 3.87
C ALA A 289 7.49 -12.10 5.21
N ALA A 290 7.75 -11.00 5.91
CA ALA A 290 8.26 -11.00 7.28
C ALA A 290 7.18 -11.30 8.35
N GLY A 291 5.93 -11.55 7.95
CA GLY A 291 4.85 -11.99 8.83
C GLY A 291 4.02 -10.85 9.44
N LEU A 292 4.15 -9.63 8.96
CA LEU A 292 3.35 -8.52 9.45
C LEU A 292 1.89 -8.68 9.00
N ASP A 293 0.95 -8.31 9.89
CA ASP A 293 -0.48 -8.24 9.58
C ASP A 293 -0.72 -7.34 8.34
N PRO A 294 -1.61 -7.74 7.41
CA PRO A 294 -1.79 -7.03 6.13
C PRO A 294 -2.08 -5.54 6.25
N GLN A 295 -2.88 -5.14 7.24
CA GLN A 295 -3.23 -3.74 7.43
C GLN A 295 -2.05 -2.95 7.98
N ARG A 296 -1.35 -3.50 8.98
CA ARG A 296 -0.13 -2.90 9.55
C ARG A 296 0.98 -2.86 8.51
N ALA A 297 1.14 -3.92 7.72
CA ALA A 297 2.12 -3.95 6.62
C ALA A 297 1.84 -2.86 5.58
N ALA A 298 0.56 -2.72 5.17
CA ALA A 298 0.15 -1.70 4.21
C ALA A 298 0.38 -0.27 4.74
N LEU A 299 0.03 -0.03 6.01
CA LEU A 299 0.26 1.26 6.62
C LEU A 299 1.74 1.55 6.85
N ALA A 300 2.50 0.62 7.39
CA ALA A 300 3.95 0.78 7.63
C ALA A 300 4.70 1.02 6.32
N ALA A 301 4.35 0.29 5.24
CA ALA A 301 4.90 0.54 3.91
C ALA A 301 4.58 1.95 3.41
N ALA A 302 3.32 2.39 3.50
CA ALA A 302 2.92 3.73 3.08
C ALA A 302 3.59 4.82 3.94
N TYR A 303 3.73 4.60 5.24
CA TYR A 303 4.37 5.52 6.18
C TYR A 303 5.85 5.72 5.84
N VAL A 304 6.62 4.63 5.74
CA VAL A 304 8.06 4.66 5.42
C VAL A 304 8.28 5.20 4.00
N HIS A 305 7.46 4.80 3.03
CA HIS A 305 7.52 5.30 1.67
C HIS A 305 7.25 6.81 1.58
N GLY A 306 6.30 7.31 2.36
CA GLY A 306 6.03 8.74 2.47
C GLY A 306 7.22 9.52 3.03
N LEU A 307 7.83 9.03 4.11
CA LEU A 307 9.05 9.62 4.69
C LEU A 307 10.24 9.56 3.72
N ALA A 308 10.40 8.45 2.98
CA ALA A 308 11.44 8.32 1.96
C ALA A 308 11.25 9.33 0.82
N GLY A 309 10.00 9.55 0.37
CA GLY A 309 9.70 10.59 -0.60
C GLY A 309 10.03 12.00 -0.10
N ARG A 310 9.73 12.31 1.16
CA ARG A 310 10.12 13.59 1.79
C ARG A 310 11.63 13.74 1.92
N ALA A 311 12.33 12.66 2.27
CA ALA A 311 13.79 12.67 2.37
C ALA A 311 14.45 12.89 1.00
N ALA A 312 14.00 12.18 -0.03
CA ALA A 312 14.48 12.36 -1.39
C ALA A 312 14.24 13.78 -1.93
N ALA A 313 13.09 14.37 -1.62
CA ALA A 313 12.72 15.71 -2.06
C ALA A 313 13.61 16.83 -1.49
N ARG A 314 14.37 16.57 -0.43
CA ARG A 314 15.33 17.56 0.10
C ARG A 314 16.53 17.79 -0.82
N SER A 315 16.81 16.84 -1.69
CA SER A 315 17.95 16.89 -2.62
C SER A 315 17.56 17.37 -4.03
N GLY A 316 16.29 17.62 -4.30
CA GLY A 316 15.81 18.09 -5.61
C GLY A 316 14.58 17.32 -6.11
N PRO A 317 14.29 17.37 -7.42
CA PRO A 317 13.22 16.62 -8.04
C PRO A 317 13.37 15.11 -7.79
N VAL A 318 12.25 14.44 -7.49
CA VAL A 318 12.26 13.04 -7.04
C VAL A 318 11.96 12.10 -8.19
N THR A 319 12.74 11.04 -8.32
CA THR A 319 12.40 9.85 -9.11
C THR A 319 12.19 8.65 -8.19
N ALA A 320 11.65 7.56 -8.72
CA ALA A 320 11.43 6.34 -7.95
C ALA A 320 12.75 5.72 -7.44
N VAL A 321 13.86 5.96 -8.12
CA VAL A 321 15.20 5.46 -7.72
C VAL A 321 15.67 6.12 -6.43
N GLU A 322 15.50 7.47 -6.32
CA GLU A 322 15.84 8.20 -5.09
C GLU A 322 14.94 7.78 -3.93
N VAL A 323 13.64 7.54 -4.19
CA VAL A 323 12.73 7.03 -3.16
C VAL A 323 13.19 5.66 -2.67
N ALA A 324 13.51 4.73 -3.57
CA ALA A 324 14.01 3.40 -3.20
C ALA A 324 15.31 3.49 -2.39
N ALA A 325 16.23 4.38 -2.77
CA ALA A 325 17.49 4.60 -2.04
C ALA A 325 17.26 5.19 -0.63
N ALA A 326 16.25 6.07 -0.47
CA ALA A 326 15.92 6.71 0.80
C ALA A 326 15.21 5.78 1.79
N LEU A 327 14.65 4.63 1.35
CA LEU A 327 13.95 3.72 2.26
C LEU A 327 14.84 3.22 3.41
N ARG A 328 16.05 2.74 3.12
CA ARG A 328 16.93 2.15 4.14
C ARG A 328 17.35 3.14 5.24
N PRO A 329 17.82 4.37 4.93
CA PRO A 329 18.07 5.38 5.95
C PRO A 329 16.83 5.72 6.80
N VAL A 330 15.65 5.81 6.16
CA VAL A 330 14.39 6.07 6.88
C VAL A 330 14.03 4.92 7.83
N VAL A 331 14.22 3.67 7.39
CA VAL A 331 13.99 2.49 8.25
C VAL A 331 14.97 2.50 9.43
N ALA A 332 16.26 2.75 9.19
CA ALA A 332 17.25 2.84 10.26
C ALA A 332 16.87 3.91 11.29
N ASP A 333 16.52 5.11 10.84
CA ASP A 333 16.04 6.18 11.73
C ASP A 333 14.78 5.76 12.50
N LEU A 334 13.81 5.10 11.85
CA LEU A 334 12.57 4.65 12.46
C LEU A 334 12.80 3.61 13.57
N THR A 335 13.76 2.71 13.38
CA THR A 335 14.02 1.57 14.30
C THR A 335 15.10 1.84 15.33
N GLY A 336 15.67 3.05 15.36
CA GLY A 336 16.71 3.45 16.32
C GLY A 336 18.06 2.83 16.05
N GLY A 337 18.33 2.47 14.79
CA GLY A 337 19.61 1.91 14.30
C GLY A 337 20.61 2.98 13.88
#